data_9833bd1a5db1c020fd6fbb619f470576
#
_entry.id   9833bd1a5db1c020fd6fbb619f470576
#
_cell.length_a   1.000
_cell.length_b   1.000
_cell.length_c   1.000
_cell.angle_alpha   90.00
_cell.angle_beta   90.00
_cell.angle_gamma   90.00
#
_symmetry.space_group_name_H-M   'P 1'
#
loop_
_entity.id
_entity.type
_entity.pdbx_description
1 polymer ?
#
loop_
_entity_poly.entity_id
_entity_poly.type
_entity_poly.pdbx_seq_one_letter_code
_entity_poly.pdbx_strand_id
1 'polypeptide(L)'
;MNAQLFTAVDEYINTLFAPEDPALIAARDTIARSGIPDASISASQGSFLHLMSRLVRATRILELGTFGGYSTIWLARALGDHGRLITIEANPIHAELAKTNLEQAGLADRVDLRVGKGLDLLPELEAEAAGPFDLVFIDADKPPYAEYFQWALRLSRPGTLLIFDNVVREGKVLDPSSDDPAVQGVRRLNQALATEPRVCATILANVGIKKYDGMAIALVL
;
A
#
# COMPACT_ATOMS: atom_id res chain seq x y z
N MET A 1 11.09 -18.20 -15.99
CA MET A 1 9.66 -17.81 -15.95
C MET A 1 9.34 -17.05 -17.24
N ASN A 2 8.15 -17.26 -17.83
CA ASN A 2 7.76 -16.58 -19.08
C ASN A 2 7.14 -15.20 -18.74
N ALA A 3 7.97 -14.15 -18.65
CA ALA A 3 7.54 -12.81 -18.32
C ALA A 3 6.46 -12.26 -19.27
N GLN A 4 6.53 -12.60 -20.56
CA GLN A 4 5.53 -12.17 -21.55
C GLN A 4 4.14 -12.76 -21.25
N LEU A 5 4.08 -14.04 -20.84
CA LEU A 5 2.81 -14.66 -20.46
C LEU A 5 2.22 -13.98 -19.23
N PHE A 6 3.03 -13.67 -18.22
CA PHE A 6 2.55 -13.01 -17.01
C PHE A 6 2.03 -11.60 -17.28
N THR A 7 2.73 -10.83 -18.12
CA THR A 7 2.26 -9.52 -18.56
C THR A 7 0.92 -9.62 -19.30
N ALA A 8 0.79 -10.55 -20.25
CA ALA A 8 -0.44 -10.74 -21.02
C ALA A 8 -1.63 -11.17 -20.13
N VAL A 9 -1.39 -12.01 -19.11
CA VAL A 9 -2.41 -12.40 -18.13
C VAL A 9 -2.81 -11.20 -17.25
N ASP A 10 -1.86 -10.39 -16.81
CA ASP A 10 -2.15 -9.21 -16.01
C ASP A 10 -2.94 -8.16 -16.82
N GLU A 11 -2.60 -7.94 -18.09
CA GLU A 11 -3.38 -7.10 -19.02
C GLU A 11 -4.81 -7.62 -19.22
N TYR A 12 -4.99 -8.93 -19.37
CA TYR A 12 -6.32 -9.56 -19.43
C TYR A 12 -7.13 -9.29 -18.17
N ILE A 13 -6.53 -9.48 -17.00
CA ILE A 13 -7.17 -9.21 -15.69
C ILE A 13 -7.52 -7.73 -15.57
N ASN A 14 -6.59 -6.83 -15.90
CA ASN A 14 -6.81 -5.39 -15.82
C ASN A 14 -7.98 -4.95 -16.72
N THR A 15 -8.07 -5.49 -17.92
CA THR A 15 -9.17 -5.17 -18.85
C THR A 15 -10.54 -5.56 -18.29
N LEU A 16 -10.64 -6.69 -17.60
CA LEU A 16 -11.91 -7.23 -17.13
C LEU A 16 -12.31 -6.72 -15.74
N PHE A 17 -11.35 -6.58 -14.81
CA PHE A 17 -11.63 -6.40 -13.38
C PHE A 17 -11.06 -5.12 -12.78
N ALA A 18 -10.17 -4.44 -13.49
CA ALA A 18 -9.54 -3.22 -13.01
C ALA A 18 -9.51 -2.13 -14.10
N PRO A 19 -10.64 -1.81 -14.75
CA PRO A 19 -10.66 -0.77 -15.75
C PRO A 19 -10.31 0.57 -15.11
N GLU A 20 -9.31 1.24 -15.66
CA GLU A 20 -8.89 2.55 -15.22
C GLU A 20 -9.80 3.63 -15.84
N ASP A 21 -10.34 4.47 -14.99
CA ASP A 21 -11.06 5.65 -15.44
C ASP A 21 -10.11 6.82 -15.79
N PRO A 22 -10.63 7.93 -16.34
CA PRO A 22 -9.79 9.06 -16.75
C PRO A 22 -8.86 9.61 -15.65
N ALA A 23 -9.27 9.58 -14.37
CA ALA A 23 -8.44 10.10 -13.28
C ALA A 23 -7.26 9.15 -12.95
N LEU A 24 -7.47 7.83 -12.95
CA LEU A 24 -6.39 6.86 -12.78
C LEU A 24 -5.40 6.90 -13.95
N ILE A 25 -5.92 7.02 -15.20
CA ILE A 25 -5.08 7.19 -16.39
C ILE A 25 -4.27 8.49 -16.29
N ALA A 26 -4.91 9.60 -15.91
CA ALA A 26 -4.23 10.88 -15.74
C ALA A 26 -3.14 10.83 -14.66
N ALA A 27 -3.37 10.12 -13.55
CA ALA A 27 -2.37 9.93 -12.51
C ALA A 27 -1.14 9.16 -13.02
N ARG A 28 -1.35 8.07 -13.76
CA ARG A 28 -0.25 7.33 -14.41
C ARG A 28 0.52 8.18 -15.43
N ASP A 29 -0.20 8.94 -16.26
CA ASP A 29 0.42 9.83 -17.23
C ASP A 29 1.23 10.94 -16.56
N THR A 30 0.75 11.47 -15.45
CA THR A 30 1.46 12.49 -14.67
C THR A 30 2.74 11.91 -14.06
N ILE A 31 2.67 10.69 -13.48
CA ILE A 31 3.85 9.95 -12.99
C ILE A 31 4.84 9.70 -14.13
N ALA A 32 4.40 9.18 -15.26
CA ALA A 32 5.27 8.90 -16.40
C ALA A 32 5.97 10.17 -16.94
N ARG A 33 5.28 11.31 -16.96
CA ARG A 33 5.86 12.58 -17.42
C ARG A 33 6.79 13.24 -16.41
N SER A 34 6.70 12.88 -15.13
CA SER A 34 7.57 13.44 -14.08
C SER A 34 9.05 13.05 -14.25
N GLY A 35 9.36 12.02 -15.03
CA GLY A 35 10.69 11.45 -15.16
C GLY A 35 11.14 10.61 -13.94
N ILE A 36 10.29 10.44 -12.95
CA ILE A 36 10.54 9.60 -11.78
C ILE A 36 10.25 8.13 -12.18
N PRO A 37 11.13 7.17 -11.83
CA PRO A 37 10.84 5.76 -12.10
C PRO A 37 9.52 5.33 -11.46
N ASP A 38 8.63 4.72 -12.24
CA ASP A 38 7.30 4.31 -11.78
C ASP A 38 7.38 3.19 -10.72
N ALA A 39 7.05 3.56 -9.49
CA ALA A 39 6.95 2.67 -8.34
C ALA A 39 5.48 2.36 -7.95
N SER A 40 4.51 2.77 -8.75
CA SER A 40 3.09 2.51 -8.47
C SER A 40 2.78 1.01 -8.48
N ILE A 41 1.74 0.64 -7.76
CA ILE A 41 1.15 -0.71 -7.87
C ILE A 41 0.51 -0.92 -9.25
N SER A 42 0.20 -2.17 -9.61
CA SER A 42 -0.58 -2.47 -10.83
C SER A 42 -2.07 -2.11 -10.65
N ALA A 43 -2.81 -2.00 -11.75
CA ALA A 43 -4.26 -1.74 -11.70
C ALA A 43 -5.00 -2.88 -10.98
N SER A 44 -4.61 -4.14 -11.21
CA SER A 44 -5.18 -5.30 -10.52
C SER A 44 -4.91 -5.27 -9.01
N GLN A 45 -3.72 -4.83 -8.58
CA GLN A 45 -3.41 -4.61 -7.17
C GLN A 45 -4.26 -3.46 -6.60
N GLY A 46 -4.45 -2.37 -7.33
CA GLY A 46 -5.34 -1.27 -6.94
C GLY A 46 -6.79 -1.70 -6.77
N SER A 47 -7.31 -2.48 -7.72
CA SER A 47 -8.64 -3.08 -7.63
C SER A 47 -8.77 -4.03 -6.44
N PHE A 48 -7.73 -4.82 -6.14
CA PHE A 48 -7.68 -5.66 -4.95
C PHE A 48 -7.74 -4.82 -3.67
N LEU A 49 -6.97 -3.75 -3.55
CA LEU A 49 -7.01 -2.86 -2.38
C LEU A 49 -8.40 -2.23 -2.20
N HIS A 50 -9.01 -1.79 -3.30
CA HIS A 50 -10.38 -1.27 -3.31
C HIS A 50 -11.37 -2.33 -2.79
N LEU A 51 -11.30 -3.55 -3.32
CA LEU A 51 -12.17 -4.66 -2.91
C LEU A 51 -12.00 -4.99 -1.42
N MET A 52 -10.75 -5.07 -0.93
CA MET A 52 -10.46 -5.34 0.48
C MET A 52 -11.01 -4.23 1.39
N SER A 53 -10.85 -2.97 1.00
CA SER A 53 -11.40 -1.82 1.74
C SER A 53 -12.94 -1.90 1.85
N ARG A 54 -13.60 -2.28 0.74
CA ARG A 54 -15.06 -2.49 0.73
C ARG A 54 -15.48 -3.68 1.58
N LEU A 55 -14.73 -4.77 1.56
CA LEU A 55 -15.00 -6.00 2.31
C LEU A 55 -15.00 -5.74 3.82
N VAL A 56 -14.00 -4.99 4.31
CA VAL A 56 -13.94 -4.61 5.74
C VAL A 56 -14.80 -3.38 6.07
N ARG A 57 -15.53 -2.85 5.09
CA ARG A 57 -16.38 -1.64 5.25
C ARG A 57 -15.58 -0.48 5.83
N ALA A 58 -14.39 -0.26 5.31
CA ALA A 58 -13.48 0.75 5.80
C ALA A 58 -14.12 2.16 5.78
N THR A 59 -13.96 2.87 6.86
CA THR A 59 -14.28 4.28 7.02
C THR A 59 -13.04 5.10 7.32
N ARG A 60 -11.99 4.47 7.86
CA ARG A 60 -10.68 5.06 8.13
C ARG A 60 -9.58 4.18 7.58
N ILE A 61 -8.81 4.73 6.66
CA ILE A 61 -7.66 4.04 6.04
C ILE A 61 -6.38 4.80 6.37
N LEU A 62 -5.31 4.07 6.70
CA LEU A 62 -3.96 4.57 6.77
C LEU A 62 -3.14 3.96 5.64
N GLU A 63 -2.39 4.79 4.92
CA GLU A 63 -1.45 4.38 3.89
C GLU A 63 -0.05 4.90 4.25
N LEU A 64 0.96 4.05 4.15
CA LEU A 64 2.38 4.41 4.24
C LEU A 64 3.03 4.17 2.87
N GLY A 65 3.50 5.25 2.25
CA GLY A 65 4.01 5.28 0.87
C GLY A 65 2.91 5.69 -0.11
N THR A 66 2.85 6.99 -0.39
CA THR A 66 1.86 7.59 -1.32
C THR A 66 2.37 7.58 -2.75
N PHE A 67 3.68 7.85 -2.95
CA PHE A 67 4.30 8.07 -4.24
C PHE A 67 3.51 9.10 -5.07
N GLY A 68 3.02 8.72 -6.25
CA GLY A 68 2.17 9.58 -7.11
C GLY A 68 0.67 9.50 -6.80
N GLY A 69 0.24 8.86 -5.70
CA GLY A 69 -1.15 8.81 -5.27
C GLY A 69 -2.03 7.78 -6.00
N TYR A 70 -1.46 6.90 -6.82
CA TYR A 70 -2.24 5.94 -7.59
C TYR A 70 -2.99 4.93 -6.71
N SER A 71 -2.32 4.30 -5.73
CA SER A 71 -2.94 3.43 -4.72
C SER A 71 -3.92 4.20 -3.85
N THR A 72 -3.55 5.43 -3.47
CA THR A 72 -4.39 6.33 -2.68
C THR A 72 -5.75 6.60 -3.34
N ILE A 73 -5.78 6.79 -4.66
CA ILE A 73 -7.03 6.97 -5.44
C ILE A 73 -7.91 5.72 -5.32
N TRP A 74 -7.36 4.52 -5.49
CA TRP A 74 -8.10 3.27 -5.37
C TRP A 74 -8.69 3.08 -3.97
N LEU A 75 -7.89 3.34 -2.93
CA LEU A 75 -8.28 3.23 -1.53
C LEU A 75 -9.35 4.26 -1.16
N ALA A 76 -9.14 5.54 -1.52
CA ALA A 76 -10.06 6.60 -1.18
C ALA A 76 -11.45 6.43 -1.84
N ARG A 77 -11.50 5.86 -3.05
CA ARG A 77 -12.75 5.53 -3.75
C ARG A 77 -13.54 4.41 -3.11
N ALA A 78 -12.88 3.55 -2.35
CA ALA A 78 -13.57 2.50 -1.60
C ALA A 78 -14.34 3.03 -0.39
N LEU A 79 -13.97 4.20 0.10
CA LEU A 79 -14.59 4.85 1.25
C LEU A 79 -15.97 5.41 0.91
N GLY A 80 -16.90 5.32 1.86
CA GLY A 80 -18.19 6.02 1.79
C GLY A 80 -18.05 7.55 1.98
N ASP A 81 -19.15 8.28 1.94
CA ASP A 81 -19.16 9.75 1.92
C ASP A 81 -18.47 10.41 3.12
N HIS A 82 -18.46 9.77 4.27
CA HIS A 82 -17.82 10.26 5.50
C HIS A 82 -16.47 9.61 5.79
N GLY A 83 -15.98 8.76 4.88
CA GLY A 83 -14.70 8.08 5.06
C GLY A 83 -13.51 9.03 4.88
N ARG A 84 -12.42 8.71 5.56
CA ARG A 84 -11.16 9.47 5.52
C ARG A 84 -9.98 8.54 5.32
N LEU A 85 -9.03 9.01 4.54
CA LEU A 85 -7.76 8.34 4.32
C LEU A 85 -6.64 9.27 4.77
N ILE A 86 -5.74 8.77 5.59
CA ILE A 86 -4.45 9.43 5.87
C ILE A 86 -3.38 8.69 5.10
N THR A 87 -2.56 9.42 4.33
CA THR A 87 -1.43 8.86 3.62
C THR A 87 -0.15 9.61 3.97
N ILE A 88 0.94 8.88 4.14
CA ILE A 88 2.25 9.42 4.52
C ILE A 88 3.25 9.21 3.40
N GLU A 89 3.92 10.30 2.98
CA GLU A 89 4.95 10.29 1.96
C GLU A 89 6.22 10.99 2.47
N ALA A 90 7.36 10.29 2.40
CA ALA A 90 8.62 10.84 2.90
C ALA A 90 9.28 11.81 1.92
N ASN A 91 9.01 11.67 0.61
CA ASN A 91 9.59 12.52 -0.42
C ASN A 91 8.63 13.65 -0.80
N PRO A 92 8.98 14.93 -0.55
CA PRO A 92 8.10 16.05 -0.87
C PRO A 92 7.79 16.18 -2.37
N ILE A 93 8.68 15.73 -3.26
CA ILE A 93 8.43 15.74 -4.71
C ILE A 93 7.32 14.76 -5.07
N HIS A 94 7.34 13.56 -4.49
CA HIS A 94 6.27 12.56 -4.66
C HIS A 94 4.94 13.07 -4.08
N ALA A 95 4.98 13.72 -2.91
CA ALA A 95 3.81 14.26 -2.26
C ALA A 95 3.13 15.36 -3.11
N GLU A 96 3.89 16.27 -3.74
CA GLU A 96 3.32 17.27 -4.65
C GLU A 96 2.70 16.63 -5.89
N LEU A 97 3.33 15.57 -6.42
CA LEU A 97 2.77 14.80 -7.52
C LEU A 97 1.45 14.13 -7.12
N ALA A 98 1.42 13.49 -5.96
CA ALA A 98 0.22 12.87 -5.40
C ALA A 98 -0.90 13.88 -5.18
N LYS A 99 -0.59 15.04 -4.58
CA LYS A 99 -1.54 16.13 -4.35
C LYS A 99 -2.24 16.54 -5.64
N THR A 100 -1.46 16.80 -6.70
CA THR A 100 -2.00 17.14 -8.01
C THR A 100 -2.96 16.05 -8.54
N ASN A 101 -2.57 14.79 -8.43
CA ASN A 101 -3.38 13.67 -8.91
C ASN A 101 -4.66 13.47 -8.08
N LEU A 102 -4.60 13.67 -6.77
CA LEU A 102 -5.75 13.59 -5.87
C LEU A 102 -6.75 14.73 -6.10
N GLU A 103 -6.26 15.95 -6.38
CA GLU A 103 -7.10 17.08 -6.78
C GLU A 103 -7.82 16.79 -8.09
N GLN A 104 -7.11 16.29 -9.11
CA GLN A 104 -7.69 15.90 -10.41
C GLN A 104 -8.70 14.76 -10.28
N ALA A 105 -8.49 13.87 -9.34
CA ALA A 105 -9.42 12.77 -9.03
C ALA A 105 -10.64 13.20 -8.19
N GLY A 106 -10.70 14.46 -7.71
CA GLY A 106 -11.76 14.97 -6.85
C GLY A 106 -11.76 14.36 -5.44
N LEU A 107 -10.59 13.97 -4.94
CA LEU A 107 -10.43 13.25 -3.67
C LEU A 107 -9.71 14.07 -2.58
N ALA A 108 -9.28 15.29 -2.87
CA ALA A 108 -8.51 16.13 -1.95
C ALA A 108 -9.21 16.31 -0.58
N ASP A 109 -10.53 16.45 -0.54
CA ASP A 109 -11.29 16.63 0.71
C ASP A 109 -11.40 15.37 1.57
N ARG A 110 -11.03 14.21 1.02
CA ARG A 110 -11.12 12.90 1.70
C ARG A 110 -9.78 12.34 2.13
N VAL A 111 -8.69 12.92 1.62
CA VAL A 111 -7.33 12.44 1.81
C VAL A 111 -6.51 13.48 2.57
N ASP A 112 -6.01 13.10 3.73
CA ASP A 112 -5.02 13.85 4.50
C ASP A 112 -3.61 13.34 4.12
N LEU A 113 -2.94 14.07 3.23
CA LEU A 113 -1.57 13.76 2.78
C LEU A 113 -0.56 14.43 3.70
N ARG A 114 0.21 13.63 4.42
CA ARG A 114 1.25 14.10 5.36
C ARG A 114 2.64 13.84 4.77
N VAL A 115 3.48 14.87 4.80
CA VAL A 115 4.84 14.80 4.28
C VAL A 115 5.83 14.60 5.43
N GLY A 116 6.52 13.46 5.42
CA GLY A 116 7.50 13.11 6.43
C GLY A 116 7.79 11.62 6.48
N LYS A 117 8.75 11.22 7.31
CA LYS A 117 9.06 9.80 7.50
C LYS A 117 7.96 9.13 8.33
N GLY A 118 7.59 7.91 7.95
CA GLY A 118 6.52 7.17 8.64
C GLY A 118 6.77 7.03 10.14
N LEU A 119 8.00 6.68 10.55
CA LEU A 119 8.32 6.52 11.98
C LEU A 119 8.27 7.83 12.78
N ASP A 120 8.37 8.98 12.14
CA ASP A 120 8.24 10.27 12.81
C ASP A 120 6.76 10.68 12.95
N LEU A 121 5.94 10.40 11.93
CA LEU A 121 4.53 10.82 11.89
C LEU A 121 3.55 9.84 12.57
N LEU A 122 3.88 8.54 12.64
CA LEU A 122 3.02 7.56 13.31
C LEU A 122 2.76 7.84 14.79
N PRO A 123 3.77 8.28 15.60
CA PRO A 123 3.54 8.75 16.96
C PRO A 123 2.59 9.96 17.05
N GLU A 124 2.64 10.86 16.06
CA GLU A 124 1.74 12.03 16.00
C GLU A 124 0.30 11.58 15.74
N LEU A 125 0.08 10.62 14.82
CA LEU A 125 -1.25 10.04 14.59
C LEU A 125 -1.85 9.40 15.86
N GLU A 126 -1.03 8.73 16.66
CA GLU A 126 -1.48 8.18 17.94
C GLU A 126 -1.85 9.29 18.92
N ALA A 127 -1.02 10.33 19.04
CA ALA A 127 -1.27 11.47 19.93
C ALA A 127 -2.54 12.25 19.54
N GLU A 128 -2.84 12.33 18.25
CA GLU A 128 -4.05 12.94 17.69
C GLU A 128 -5.30 12.05 17.82
N ALA A 129 -5.16 10.81 18.28
CA ALA A 129 -6.22 9.80 18.27
C ALA A 129 -6.86 9.60 16.88
N ALA A 130 -6.03 9.65 15.82
CA ALA A 130 -6.47 9.50 14.44
C ALA A 130 -7.01 8.09 14.11
N GLY A 131 -6.58 7.08 14.86
CA GLY A 131 -7.10 5.70 14.79
C GLY A 131 -8.36 5.49 15.66
N PRO A 132 -8.84 4.25 15.81
CA PRO A 132 -8.31 3.09 15.11
C PRO A 132 -8.68 3.11 13.61
N PHE A 133 -7.79 2.56 12.78
CA PHE A 133 -8.02 2.38 11.36
C PHE A 133 -8.71 1.04 11.07
N ASP A 134 -9.48 0.98 9.98
CA ASP A 134 -10.15 -0.23 9.51
C ASP A 134 -9.28 -1.02 8.52
N LEU A 135 -8.41 -0.30 7.78
CA LEU A 135 -7.42 -0.86 6.90
C LEU A 135 -6.14 -0.04 6.98
N VAL A 136 -5.00 -0.74 7.02
CA VAL A 136 -3.67 -0.14 6.92
C VAL A 136 -2.94 -0.76 5.73
N PHE A 137 -2.54 0.06 4.75
CA PHE A 137 -1.75 -0.37 3.60
C PHE A 137 -0.32 0.20 3.73
N ILE A 138 0.69 -0.65 3.58
CA ILE A 138 2.09 -0.28 3.74
C ILE A 138 2.88 -0.70 2.49
N ASP A 139 3.29 0.29 1.71
CA ASP A 139 4.19 0.18 0.57
C ASP A 139 5.24 1.30 0.60
N ALA A 140 5.98 1.36 1.69
CA ALA A 140 7.03 2.34 1.96
C ALA A 140 8.42 1.71 1.89
N ASP A 141 9.43 2.38 2.44
CA ASP A 141 10.78 1.87 2.62
C ASP A 141 10.79 0.57 3.45
N LYS A 142 11.49 -0.45 2.95
CA LYS A 142 11.40 -1.81 3.49
C LYS A 142 12.20 -2.07 4.78
N PRO A 143 13.31 -1.36 5.05
CA PRO A 143 14.08 -1.60 6.27
C PRO A 143 13.26 -1.52 7.57
N PRO A 144 12.35 -0.54 7.80
CA PRO A 144 11.59 -0.46 9.05
C PRO A 144 10.21 -1.17 8.98
N TYR A 145 10.02 -2.18 8.13
CA TYR A 145 8.70 -2.84 7.98
C TYR A 145 8.19 -3.51 9.25
N ALA A 146 9.09 -4.07 10.07
CA ALA A 146 8.70 -4.65 11.36
C ALA A 146 8.22 -3.57 12.35
N GLU A 147 8.85 -2.41 12.34
CA GLU A 147 8.48 -1.24 13.14
C GLU A 147 7.15 -0.65 12.66
N TYR A 148 6.93 -0.56 11.35
CA TYR A 148 5.63 -0.17 10.79
C TYR A 148 4.51 -1.13 11.17
N PHE A 149 4.79 -2.44 11.23
CA PHE A 149 3.82 -3.42 11.72
C PHE A 149 3.43 -3.17 13.18
N GLN A 150 4.38 -2.89 14.06
CA GLN A 150 4.08 -2.59 15.46
C GLN A 150 3.22 -1.33 15.58
N TRP A 151 3.49 -0.29 14.80
CA TRP A 151 2.66 0.91 14.76
C TRP A 151 1.28 0.64 14.17
N ALA A 152 1.19 -0.15 13.11
CA ALA A 152 -0.08 -0.54 12.52
C ALA A 152 -0.97 -1.26 13.56
N LEU A 153 -0.40 -2.16 14.38
CA LEU A 153 -1.13 -2.82 15.47
C LEU A 153 -1.63 -1.85 16.54
N ARG A 154 -0.81 -0.87 16.93
CA ARG A 154 -1.20 0.15 17.94
C ARG A 154 -2.35 1.03 17.46
N LEU A 155 -2.39 1.32 16.17
CA LEU A 155 -3.39 2.17 15.52
C LEU A 155 -4.60 1.36 15.01
N SER A 156 -4.68 0.07 15.34
CA SER A 156 -5.71 -0.87 14.90
C SER A 156 -6.67 -1.24 16.02
N ARG A 157 -7.71 -1.99 15.64
CA ARG A 157 -8.67 -2.68 16.52
C ARG A 157 -8.96 -4.08 15.98
N PRO A 158 -9.57 -4.98 16.73
CA PRO A 158 -10.08 -6.23 16.19
C PRO A 158 -10.91 -6.00 14.92
N GLY A 159 -10.61 -6.75 13.86
CA GLY A 159 -11.21 -6.60 12.54
C GLY A 159 -10.46 -5.67 11.59
N THR A 160 -9.41 -4.97 12.01
CA THR A 160 -8.54 -4.19 11.13
C THR A 160 -7.77 -5.10 10.17
N LEU A 161 -7.75 -4.73 8.89
CA LEU A 161 -6.97 -5.40 7.85
C LEU A 161 -5.64 -4.68 7.61
N LEU A 162 -4.54 -5.40 7.76
CA LEU A 162 -3.19 -4.91 7.45
C LEU A 162 -2.71 -5.54 6.14
N ILE A 163 -2.20 -4.73 5.21
CA ILE A 163 -1.67 -5.19 3.93
C ILE A 163 -0.28 -4.58 3.74
N PHE A 164 0.71 -5.43 3.45
CA PHE A 164 2.09 -5.03 3.20
C PHE A 164 2.50 -5.48 1.80
N ASP A 165 2.96 -4.55 0.96
CA ASP A 165 3.44 -4.91 -0.38
C ASP A 165 4.93 -5.24 -0.42
N ASN A 166 5.33 -5.98 -1.45
CA ASN A 166 6.69 -6.41 -1.78
C ASN A 166 7.38 -7.25 -0.68
N VAL A 167 6.66 -8.22 -0.13
CA VAL A 167 7.15 -9.05 0.99
C VAL A 167 7.83 -10.36 0.54
N VAL A 168 7.99 -10.58 -0.77
CA VAL A 168 8.69 -11.74 -1.35
C VAL A 168 10.00 -11.34 -2.02
N ARG A 169 10.09 -10.10 -2.56
CA ARG A 169 11.34 -9.52 -3.08
C ARG A 169 12.02 -10.38 -4.15
N GLU A 170 11.24 -10.83 -5.15
CA GLU A 170 11.73 -11.72 -6.23
C GLU A 170 12.32 -13.05 -5.70
N GLY A 171 11.88 -13.50 -4.53
CA GLY A 171 12.39 -14.69 -3.86
C GLY A 171 13.63 -14.46 -2.98
N LYS A 172 14.19 -13.23 -2.93
CA LYS A 172 15.39 -12.92 -2.13
C LYS A 172 15.19 -13.12 -0.63
N VAL A 173 13.94 -13.12 -0.16
CA VAL A 173 13.61 -13.44 1.25
C VAL A 173 14.01 -14.86 1.67
N LEU A 174 14.31 -15.74 0.73
CA LEU A 174 14.80 -17.11 1.03
C LEU A 174 16.26 -17.11 1.50
N ASP A 175 17.03 -16.06 1.20
CA ASP A 175 18.42 -15.95 1.61
C ASP A 175 18.52 -15.25 2.99
N PRO A 176 18.83 -16.01 4.07
CA PRO A 176 19.00 -15.43 5.41
C PRO A 176 20.28 -14.60 5.55
N SER A 177 21.23 -14.77 4.64
CA SER A 177 22.54 -14.08 4.65
C SER A 177 22.58 -12.84 3.76
N SER A 178 21.46 -12.46 3.15
CA SER A 178 21.39 -11.28 2.28
C SER A 178 21.83 -10.00 3.01
N ASP A 179 22.74 -9.25 2.42
CA ASP A 179 23.19 -7.94 2.93
C ASP A 179 22.24 -6.79 2.53
N ASP A 180 21.21 -7.05 1.74
CA ASP A 180 20.23 -6.04 1.32
C ASP A 180 19.32 -5.66 2.52
N PRO A 181 19.39 -4.40 3.03
CA PRO A 181 18.58 -3.97 4.16
C PRO A 181 17.08 -4.09 3.92
N ALA A 182 16.62 -3.97 2.66
CA ALA A 182 15.21 -4.13 2.32
C ALA A 182 14.78 -5.59 2.44
N VAL A 183 15.60 -6.55 2.01
CA VAL A 183 15.35 -7.99 2.19
C VAL A 183 15.30 -8.32 3.67
N GLN A 184 16.25 -7.83 4.46
CA GLN A 184 16.29 -8.08 5.90
C GLN A 184 15.10 -7.45 6.64
N GLY A 185 14.69 -6.23 6.26
CA GLY A 185 13.49 -5.60 6.81
C GLY A 185 12.23 -6.42 6.56
N VAL A 186 12.04 -6.87 5.33
CA VAL A 186 10.90 -7.75 4.96
C VAL A 186 10.96 -9.09 5.69
N ARG A 187 12.14 -9.70 5.83
CA ARG A 187 12.29 -10.96 6.59
C ARG A 187 11.88 -10.78 8.05
N ARG A 188 12.27 -9.66 8.69
CA ARG A 188 11.84 -9.34 10.06
C ARG A 188 10.33 -9.16 10.16
N LEU A 189 9.71 -8.46 9.20
CA LEU A 189 8.25 -8.35 9.13
C LEU A 189 7.59 -9.71 9.03
N ASN A 190 8.01 -10.55 8.06
CA ASN A 190 7.41 -11.86 7.83
C ASN A 190 7.49 -12.75 9.07
N GLN A 191 8.62 -12.72 9.79
CA GLN A 191 8.77 -13.42 11.06
C GLN A 191 7.87 -12.85 12.15
N ALA A 192 7.76 -11.51 12.24
CA ALA A 192 6.90 -10.86 13.21
C ALA A 192 5.41 -11.21 12.97
N LEU A 193 4.95 -11.17 11.73
CA LEU A 193 3.58 -11.57 11.36
C LEU A 193 3.29 -13.04 11.70
N ALA A 194 4.26 -13.93 11.46
CA ALA A 194 4.10 -15.37 11.70
C ALA A 194 4.02 -15.73 13.19
N THR A 195 4.54 -14.87 14.07
CA THR A 195 4.63 -15.16 15.53
C THR A 195 3.72 -14.27 16.37
N GLU A 196 3.07 -13.28 15.81
CA GLU A 196 2.19 -12.35 16.53
C GLU A 196 0.81 -12.98 16.78
N PRO A 197 0.43 -13.29 18.02
CA PRO A 197 -0.82 -13.99 18.32
C PRO A 197 -2.08 -13.12 18.10
N ARG A 198 -1.92 -11.79 17.99
CA ARG A 198 -3.03 -10.87 17.76
C ARG A 198 -3.46 -10.78 16.29
N VAL A 199 -2.78 -11.48 15.37
CA VAL A 199 -3.14 -11.45 13.96
C VAL A 199 -3.28 -12.85 13.38
N CYS A 200 -4.18 -12.99 12.39
CA CYS A 200 -4.20 -14.11 11.47
C CYS A 200 -3.64 -13.61 10.13
N ALA A 201 -2.50 -14.16 9.69
CA ALA A 201 -1.78 -13.64 8.53
C ALA A 201 -1.43 -14.71 7.50
N THR A 202 -1.29 -14.27 6.24
CA THR A 202 -0.74 -15.06 5.14
C THR A 202 -0.02 -14.17 4.14
N ILE A 203 0.76 -14.78 3.25
CA ILE A 203 1.38 -14.10 2.10
C ILE A 203 0.80 -14.69 0.83
N LEU A 204 0.29 -13.83 -0.04
CA LEU A 204 -0.10 -14.18 -1.41
C LEU A 204 1.03 -13.75 -2.35
N ALA A 205 1.72 -14.74 -2.93
CA ALA A 205 2.70 -14.49 -3.97
C ALA A 205 1.97 -14.10 -5.27
N ASN A 206 2.47 -13.10 -5.95
CA ASN A 206 1.93 -12.60 -7.22
C ASN A 206 3.01 -12.53 -8.29
N VAL A 207 2.60 -12.71 -9.53
CA VAL A 207 3.42 -12.54 -10.72
C VAL A 207 2.63 -11.70 -11.71
N GLY A 208 3.29 -10.76 -12.39
CA GLY A 208 2.61 -9.89 -13.34
C GLY A 208 3.57 -8.86 -13.92
N ILE A 209 3.01 -7.75 -14.38
CA ILE A 209 3.76 -6.62 -14.93
C ILE A 209 4.78 -6.04 -13.93
N LYS A 210 4.51 -6.16 -12.63
CA LYS A 210 5.41 -5.76 -11.53
C LYS A 210 6.36 -6.89 -11.07
N LYS A 211 6.59 -7.91 -11.92
CA LYS A 211 7.47 -9.08 -11.69
C LYS A 211 6.91 -10.08 -10.68
N TYR A 212 7.82 -10.83 -10.01
CA TYR A 212 7.49 -11.79 -8.97
C TYR A 212 7.68 -11.16 -7.59
N ASP A 213 6.59 -10.97 -6.87
CA ASP A 213 6.64 -10.47 -5.49
C ASP A 213 5.47 -11.08 -4.69
N GLY A 214 4.97 -10.42 -3.68
CA GLY A 214 3.83 -10.84 -2.88
C GLY A 214 3.36 -9.76 -1.92
N MET A 215 2.11 -9.92 -1.49
CA MET A 215 1.50 -9.12 -0.45
C MET A 215 1.29 -9.97 0.81
N ALA A 216 1.69 -9.47 1.96
CA ALA A 216 1.23 -10.02 3.23
C ALA A 216 -0.10 -9.39 3.60
N ILE A 217 -1.04 -10.24 4.03
CA ILE A 217 -2.37 -9.84 4.46
C ILE A 217 -2.57 -10.38 5.87
N ALA A 218 -2.92 -9.51 6.81
CA ALA A 218 -3.12 -9.86 8.20
C ALA A 218 -4.40 -9.23 8.75
N LEU A 219 -5.23 -10.05 9.40
CA LEU A 219 -6.41 -9.60 10.11
C LEU A 219 -6.08 -9.51 11.60
N VAL A 220 -6.33 -8.36 12.21
CA VAL A 220 -6.21 -8.17 13.67
C VAL A 220 -7.40 -8.87 14.35
N LEU A 221 -7.10 -9.74 15.35
CA LEU A 221 -8.06 -10.58 16.06
C LEU A 221 -8.71 -9.89 17.26
#